data_74b7f3406017882a017d376c7aa2afbd
#
_entry.id   74b7f3406017882a017d376c7aa2afbd
#
_cell.length_a   1.000
_cell.length_b   1.000
_cell.length_c   1.000
_cell.angle_alpha   90.00
_cell.angle_beta   90.00
_cell.angle_gamma   90.00
#
_symmetry.space_group_name_H-M   'P 1'
#
loop_
_entity.id
_entity.type
_entity.pdbx_description
1 polymer ?
#
loop_
_entity_poly.entity_id
_entity_poly.type
_entity_poly.pdbx_seq_one_letter_code
_entity_poly.pdbx_strand_id
1 'polypeptide(L)'
;MAVYLSTAGWGTTTSVSSGKDVYIQYSAKEFLYAFDNDDRSKVAVLYSEPGGYYENGLKSNKPIIACVVGRWKARLTKACGHAGSLSGSGDDALAKEQWFMDYFGVDGIYTPEKPIFSKKGALVTNIAHIPEALTKVMELTGNKPDFEPQGSLCLLY
;
A
#
# COMPACT_ATOMS: atom_id res chain seq x y z
N MET A 1 6.33 -0.30 8.27
CA MET A 1 6.16 -1.25 7.14
C MET A 1 7.39 -2.15 6.95
N ALA A 2 8.58 -1.63 6.73
CA ALA A 2 9.78 -2.46 6.48
C ALA A 2 9.97 -3.60 7.49
N VAL A 3 9.79 -3.33 8.79
CA VAL A 3 9.89 -4.35 9.85
C VAL A 3 8.84 -5.46 9.67
N TYR A 4 7.60 -5.14 9.30
CA TYR A 4 6.57 -6.14 9.00
C TYR A 4 6.94 -7.01 7.79
N LEU A 5 7.53 -6.42 6.75
CA LEU A 5 7.97 -7.17 5.57
C LEU A 5 9.10 -8.14 5.91
N SER A 6 10.07 -7.69 6.72
CA SER A 6 11.20 -8.54 7.13
C SER A 6 10.76 -9.75 7.97
N THR A 7 9.68 -9.65 8.75
CA THR A 7 9.14 -10.81 9.50
C THR A 7 8.51 -11.88 8.60
N ALA A 8 8.22 -11.55 7.35
CA ALA A 8 7.75 -12.50 6.33
C ALA A 8 8.85 -12.89 5.33
N GLY A 9 10.09 -12.51 5.58
CA GLY A 9 11.25 -12.85 4.74
C GLY A 9 11.44 -11.95 3.52
N TRP A 10 10.78 -10.78 3.47
CA TRP A 10 10.89 -9.86 2.35
C TRP A 10 11.86 -8.72 2.64
N GLY A 11 12.87 -8.56 1.79
CA GLY A 11 13.80 -7.45 1.82
C GLY A 11 13.18 -6.17 1.26
N THR A 12 13.77 -5.02 1.63
CA THR A 12 13.36 -3.71 1.10
C THR A 12 14.52 -3.10 0.33
N THR A 13 14.33 -2.83 -0.95
CA THR A 13 15.32 -2.17 -1.82
C THR A 13 15.33 -0.66 -1.59
N THR A 14 14.16 -0.06 -1.49
CA THR A 14 14.00 1.39 -1.39
C THR A 14 12.80 1.71 -0.50
N SER A 15 12.95 2.69 0.38
CA SER A 15 11.86 3.24 1.18
C SER A 15 11.82 4.75 1.01
N VAL A 16 10.67 5.27 0.64
CA VAL A 16 10.50 6.67 0.28
C VAL A 16 9.30 7.27 1.00
N SER A 17 9.45 8.48 1.50
CA SER A 17 8.35 9.34 1.91
C SER A 17 8.13 10.41 0.83
N SER A 18 6.96 10.39 0.21
CA SER A 18 6.63 11.30 -0.90
C SER A 18 6.34 12.73 -0.46
N GLY A 19 6.31 12.99 0.82
CA GLY A 19 5.95 14.29 1.38
C GLY A 19 4.61 14.25 2.11
N LYS A 20 4.10 15.44 2.41
CA LYS A 20 2.93 15.63 3.24
C LYS A 20 2.01 16.68 2.64
N ASP A 21 0.73 16.33 2.50
CA ASP A 21 -0.36 17.22 2.05
C ASP A 21 0.01 18.05 0.80
N VAL A 22 -0.01 19.37 0.93
CA VAL A 22 0.29 20.29 -0.17
C VAL A 22 1.76 20.31 -0.60
N TYR A 23 2.64 19.69 0.18
CA TYR A 23 4.08 19.62 -0.08
C TYR A 23 4.50 18.22 -0.55
N ILE A 24 3.81 17.69 -1.53
CA ILE A 24 4.13 16.42 -2.15
C ILE A 24 5.39 16.59 -3.00
N GLN A 25 6.44 15.82 -2.70
CA GLN A 25 7.71 15.89 -3.45
C GLN A 25 7.56 15.21 -4.80
N TYR A 26 6.83 14.10 -4.85
CA TYR A 26 6.45 13.39 -6.07
C TYR A 26 5.28 12.45 -5.82
N SER A 27 4.54 12.19 -6.88
CA SER A 27 3.34 11.36 -6.86
C SER A 27 3.67 9.86 -6.87
N ALA A 28 2.68 9.03 -6.58
CA ALA A 28 2.82 7.58 -6.75
C ALA A 28 3.16 7.20 -8.18
N LYS A 29 2.65 7.93 -9.18
CA LYS A 29 2.96 7.73 -10.60
C LYS A 29 4.47 7.83 -10.89
N GLU A 30 5.13 8.85 -10.36
CA GLU A 30 6.57 9.05 -10.58
C GLU A 30 7.41 8.02 -9.86
N PHE A 31 7.02 7.67 -8.62
CA PHE A 31 7.66 6.59 -7.87
C PHE A 31 7.54 5.25 -8.60
N LEU A 32 6.35 4.91 -9.10
CA LEU A 32 6.13 3.65 -9.80
C LEU A 32 6.78 3.59 -11.17
N TYR A 33 6.98 4.74 -11.83
CA TYR A 33 7.80 4.79 -13.03
C TYR A 33 9.25 4.37 -12.72
N ALA A 34 9.85 4.90 -11.66
CA ALA A 34 11.19 4.48 -11.23
C ALA A 34 11.21 3.00 -10.80
N PHE A 35 10.19 2.55 -10.07
CA PHE A 35 10.03 1.16 -9.63
C PHE A 35 9.93 0.17 -10.80
N ASP A 36 9.18 0.50 -11.85
CA ASP A 36 9.05 -0.36 -13.03
C ASP A 36 10.38 -0.54 -13.77
N ASN A 37 11.27 0.45 -13.68
CA ASN A 37 12.63 0.43 -14.26
C ASN A 37 13.71 -0.12 -13.31
N ASP A 38 13.38 -0.55 -12.11
CA ASP A 38 14.33 -1.21 -11.18
C ASP A 38 14.15 -2.74 -11.18
N ASP A 39 15.05 -3.47 -11.80
CA ASP A 39 14.97 -4.92 -11.93
C ASP A 39 15.05 -5.67 -10.59
N ARG A 40 15.58 -5.05 -9.54
CA ARG A 40 15.67 -5.66 -8.20
C ARG A 40 14.35 -5.63 -7.46
N SER A 41 13.56 -4.57 -7.64
CA SER A 41 12.28 -4.40 -6.95
C SER A 41 11.18 -5.17 -7.67
N LYS A 42 10.51 -6.08 -6.98
CA LYS A 42 9.50 -6.99 -7.56
C LYS A 42 8.07 -6.60 -7.21
N VAL A 43 7.87 -5.90 -6.11
CA VAL A 43 6.56 -5.44 -5.62
C VAL A 43 6.70 -4.07 -4.96
N ALA A 44 5.72 -3.20 -5.16
CA ALA A 44 5.61 -1.94 -4.43
C ALA A 44 4.61 -2.07 -3.28
N VAL A 45 4.91 -1.44 -2.15
CA VAL A 45 3.97 -1.30 -1.03
C VAL A 45 3.67 0.18 -0.85
N LEU A 46 2.42 0.57 -1.07
CA LEU A 46 1.95 1.93 -0.93
C LEU A 46 1.13 2.08 0.35
N TYR A 47 1.53 3.01 1.21
CA TYR A 47 0.73 3.44 2.36
C TYR A 47 0.06 4.76 2.00
N SER A 48 -1.26 4.77 1.90
CA SER A 48 -2.03 5.90 1.42
C SER A 48 -3.03 6.39 2.45
N GLU A 49 -3.01 7.69 2.68
CA GLU A 49 -3.97 8.42 3.50
C GLU A 49 -4.95 9.20 2.62
N PRO A 50 -6.11 9.65 3.16
CA PRO A 50 -7.00 10.56 2.44
C PRO A 50 -6.29 11.86 2.03
N GLY A 51 -6.65 12.40 0.89
CA GLY A 51 -6.07 13.63 0.34
C GLY A 51 -4.92 13.39 -0.62
N GLY A 52 -4.55 14.44 -1.36
CA GLY A 52 -3.38 14.48 -2.21
C GLY A 52 -3.48 13.83 -3.57
N TYR A 53 -4.54 13.11 -3.88
CA TYR A 53 -4.77 12.45 -5.19
C TYR A 53 -3.56 11.66 -5.70
N TYR A 54 -2.84 11.00 -4.81
CA TYR A 54 -1.56 10.34 -5.08
C TYR A 54 -1.64 9.24 -6.14
N GLU A 55 -2.80 8.58 -6.22
CA GLU A 55 -3.08 7.49 -7.15
C GLU A 55 -3.34 7.96 -8.58
N ASN A 56 -3.57 9.25 -8.78
CA ASN A 56 -3.91 9.77 -10.11
C ASN A 56 -2.82 9.49 -11.14
N GLY A 57 -3.23 8.79 -12.21
CA GLY A 57 -2.33 8.37 -13.28
C GLY A 57 -1.33 7.27 -12.91
N LEU A 58 -1.53 6.61 -11.76
CA LEU A 58 -0.75 5.45 -11.34
C LEU A 58 -0.89 4.32 -12.38
N LYS A 59 0.25 3.81 -12.83
CA LYS A 59 0.37 2.61 -13.66
C LYS A 59 1.64 1.88 -13.25
N SER A 60 1.59 0.56 -13.22
CA SER A 60 2.77 -0.28 -13.04
C SER A 60 2.57 -1.62 -13.74
N ASN A 61 3.66 -2.16 -14.26
CA ASN A 61 3.73 -3.51 -14.82
C ASN A 61 4.00 -4.57 -13.74
N LYS A 62 4.34 -4.14 -12.54
CA LYS A 62 4.64 -5.00 -11.39
C LYS A 62 3.52 -4.88 -10.35
N PRO A 63 3.36 -5.89 -9.48
CA PRO A 63 2.31 -5.87 -8.47
C PRO A 63 2.49 -4.78 -7.42
N ILE A 64 1.37 -4.34 -6.85
CA ILE A 64 1.32 -3.32 -5.81
C ILE A 64 0.47 -3.84 -4.64
N ILE A 65 0.93 -3.66 -3.42
CA ILE A 65 0.11 -3.80 -2.22
C ILE A 65 -0.26 -2.40 -1.74
N ALA A 66 -1.52 -2.04 -1.83
CA ALA A 66 -2.02 -0.75 -1.35
C ALA A 66 -2.60 -0.91 0.06
N CYS A 67 -2.10 -0.11 1.00
CA CYS A 67 -2.65 0.00 2.34
C CYS A 67 -3.32 1.36 2.48
N VAL A 68 -4.63 1.39 2.38
CA VAL A 68 -5.42 2.62 2.57
C VAL A 68 -5.89 2.71 4.01
N VAL A 69 -5.62 3.84 4.64
CA VAL A 69 -5.96 4.11 6.04
C VAL A 69 -6.76 5.41 6.17
N GLY A 70 -7.27 5.68 7.38
CA GLY A 70 -7.87 6.97 7.67
C GLY A 70 -9.37 7.08 7.42
N ARG A 71 -10.12 5.99 7.32
CA ARG A 71 -11.60 6.00 7.26
C ARG A 71 -12.26 6.85 8.35
N TRP A 72 -11.66 6.88 9.54
CA TRP A 72 -12.14 7.67 10.67
C TRP A 72 -12.11 9.19 10.40
N LYS A 73 -11.26 9.66 9.48
CA LYS A 73 -11.15 11.07 9.09
C LYS A 73 -12.45 11.62 8.50
N ALA A 74 -13.27 10.78 7.88
CA ALA A 74 -14.59 11.17 7.37
C ALA A 74 -15.56 11.65 8.46
N ARG A 75 -15.27 11.37 9.74
CA ARG A 75 -16.06 11.80 10.89
C ARG A 75 -15.60 13.12 11.49
N LEU A 76 -14.51 13.70 10.98
CA LEU A 76 -13.97 14.92 11.50
C LEU A 76 -14.62 16.14 10.84
N THR A 77 -14.89 17.17 11.64
CA THR A 77 -15.45 18.43 11.16
C THR A 77 -14.39 19.47 10.84
N LYS A 78 -13.12 19.19 11.18
CA LYS A 78 -11.97 20.06 10.91
C LYS A 78 -10.72 19.23 10.69
N ALA A 79 -9.77 19.80 9.95
CA ALA A 79 -8.47 19.17 9.72
C ALA A 79 -7.76 18.91 11.04
N CYS A 80 -7.30 17.67 11.24
CA CYS A 80 -6.47 17.29 12.38
C CYS A 80 -5.60 16.09 12.02
N GLY A 81 -4.55 15.90 12.79
CA GLY A 81 -3.63 14.80 12.65
C GLY A 81 -2.50 15.06 11.66
N HIS A 82 -1.75 14.02 11.38
CA HIS A 82 -0.50 14.08 10.63
C HIS A 82 -0.70 14.60 9.20
N ALA A 83 -1.70 14.12 8.53
CA ALA A 83 -1.98 14.52 7.15
C ALA A 83 -2.82 15.81 7.04
N GLY A 84 -3.21 16.47 8.12
CA GLY A 84 -3.81 17.82 8.16
C GLY A 84 -4.90 18.15 7.13
N SER A 85 -5.06 17.35 6.12
CA SER A 85 -5.96 17.60 5.01
C SER A 85 -7.38 17.17 5.32
N LEU A 86 -8.30 18.07 5.05
CA LEU A 86 -9.66 17.68 4.74
C LEU A 86 -9.62 17.10 3.32
N SER A 87 -9.86 15.81 3.20
CA SER A 87 -10.05 15.23 1.87
C SER A 87 -11.28 15.88 1.24
N GLY A 88 -11.11 16.40 0.05
CA GLY A 88 -12.25 16.82 -0.79
C GLY A 88 -13.11 15.59 -1.17
N SER A 89 -14.29 15.85 -1.70
CA SER A 89 -15.12 14.78 -2.25
C SER A 89 -14.36 14.02 -3.33
N GLY A 90 -14.33 12.69 -3.21
CA GLY A 90 -13.66 11.81 -4.16
C GLY A 90 -12.18 11.51 -3.87
N ASP A 91 -11.64 11.99 -2.74
CA ASP A 91 -10.26 11.71 -2.30
C ASP A 91 -10.20 11.29 -0.83
N ASP A 92 -11.30 10.81 -0.30
CA ASP A 92 -11.37 10.19 1.02
C ASP A 92 -10.86 8.74 0.99
N ALA A 93 -10.79 8.09 2.15
CA ALA A 93 -10.30 6.72 2.24
C ALA A 93 -11.16 5.74 1.42
N LEU A 94 -12.49 5.91 1.39
CA LEU A 94 -13.38 5.01 0.67
C LEU A 94 -13.23 5.18 -0.85
N ALA A 95 -13.08 6.41 -1.32
CA ALA A 95 -12.82 6.69 -2.73
C ALA A 95 -11.49 6.07 -3.20
N LYS A 96 -10.43 6.19 -2.38
CA LYS A 96 -9.13 5.55 -2.67
C LYS A 96 -9.21 4.03 -2.65
N GLU A 97 -9.95 3.46 -1.70
CA GLU A 97 -10.17 2.01 -1.65
C GLU A 97 -10.88 1.53 -2.91
N GLN A 98 -11.94 2.22 -3.34
CA GLN A 98 -12.66 1.88 -4.58
C GLN A 98 -11.73 1.98 -5.78
N TRP A 99 -10.93 3.06 -5.86
CA TRP A 99 -9.96 3.25 -6.94
C TRP A 99 -8.95 2.09 -7.02
N PHE A 100 -8.41 1.64 -5.88
CA PHE A 100 -7.48 0.52 -5.86
C PHE A 100 -8.15 -0.82 -6.18
N MET A 101 -9.39 -1.05 -5.72
CA MET A 101 -10.15 -2.24 -6.11
C MET A 101 -10.36 -2.31 -7.62
N ASP A 102 -10.75 -1.21 -8.24
CA ASP A 102 -10.91 -1.11 -9.69
C ASP A 102 -9.57 -1.33 -10.43
N TYR A 103 -8.50 -0.73 -9.95
CA TYR A 103 -7.16 -0.90 -10.50
C TYR A 103 -6.67 -2.34 -10.46
N PHE A 104 -6.87 -3.03 -9.34
CA PHE A 104 -6.50 -4.43 -9.18
C PHE A 104 -7.47 -5.39 -9.86
N GLY A 105 -8.67 -4.95 -10.19
CA GLY A 105 -9.74 -5.78 -10.72
C GLY A 105 -10.28 -6.78 -9.69
N VAL A 106 -10.47 -6.32 -8.45
CA VAL A 106 -10.97 -7.10 -7.33
C VAL A 106 -12.25 -6.47 -6.74
N ASP A 107 -13.05 -7.26 -6.07
CA ASP A 107 -14.35 -6.87 -5.51
C ASP A 107 -14.33 -6.66 -3.99
N GLY A 108 -13.15 -6.52 -3.39
CA GLY A 108 -13.06 -6.33 -1.95
C GLY A 108 -11.64 -6.14 -1.41
N ILE A 109 -11.61 -5.94 -0.10
CA ILE A 109 -10.40 -5.74 0.67
C ILE A 109 -9.84 -7.09 1.11
N TYR A 110 -8.53 -7.25 1.01
CA TYR A 110 -7.83 -8.42 1.53
C TYR A 110 -7.86 -8.44 3.05
N THR A 111 -8.26 -9.57 3.60
CA THR A 111 -8.00 -9.96 5.00
C THR A 111 -7.54 -11.42 5.03
N PRO A 112 -6.85 -11.88 6.10
CA PRO A 112 -6.47 -13.28 6.24
C PRO A 112 -7.64 -14.26 6.10
N GLU A 113 -8.82 -13.88 6.62
CA GLU A 113 -10.05 -14.68 6.58
C GLU A 113 -10.72 -14.66 5.20
N LYS A 114 -10.53 -13.58 4.46
CA LYS A 114 -11.06 -13.40 3.10
C LYS A 114 -9.98 -12.85 2.17
N PRO A 115 -9.11 -13.72 1.65
CA PRO A 115 -7.96 -13.31 0.85
C PRO A 115 -8.35 -12.94 -0.59
N ILE A 116 -8.73 -11.67 -0.77
CA ILE A 116 -9.08 -11.10 -2.08
C ILE A 116 -7.86 -10.38 -2.66
N PHE A 117 -7.36 -10.85 -3.80
CA PHE A 117 -6.18 -10.29 -4.48
C PHE A 117 -6.14 -10.73 -5.95
N SER A 118 -5.26 -10.11 -6.73
CA SER A 118 -5.00 -10.45 -8.12
C SER A 118 -3.50 -10.41 -8.43
N LYS A 119 -3.11 -10.74 -9.67
CA LYS A 119 -1.72 -10.59 -10.12
C LYS A 119 -1.25 -9.14 -10.12
N LYS A 120 -2.17 -8.17 -10.17
CA LYS A 120 -1.83 -6.74 -10.06
C LYS A 120 -1.57 -6.29 -8.63
N GLY A 121 -2.10 -7.01 -7.64
CA GLY A 121 -1.89 -6.68 -6.24
C GLY A 121 -3.09 -6.95 -5.34
N ALA A 122 -3.07 -6.31 -4.18
CA ALA A 122 -4.11 -6.39 -3.18
C ALA A 122 -4.32 -5.05 -2.46
N LEU A 123 -5.55 -4.81 -2.02
CA LEU A 123 -5.91 -3.72 -1.15
C LEU A 123 -6.05 -4.23 0.28
N VAL A 124 -5.36 -3.60 1.22
CA VAL A 124 -5.50 -3.83 2.67
C VAL A 124 -5.85 -2.51 3.37
N THR A 125 -6.46 -2.59 4.55
CA THR A 125 -6.75 -1.43 5.42
C THR A 125 -6.09 -1.55 6.79
N ASN A 126 -5.34 -2.62 6.98
CA ASN A 126 -4.54 -2.87 8.18
C ASN A 126 -3.10 -3.24 7.77
N ILE A 127 -2.13 -2.53 8.31
CA ILE A 127 -0.70 -2.76 8.01
C ILE A 127 -0.23 -4.17 8.40
N ALA A 128 -0.87 -4.81 9.38
CA ALA A 128 -0.55 -6.16 9.79
C ALA A 128 -0.89 -7.22 8.72
N HIS A 129 -1.79 -6.90 7.78
CA HIS A 129 -2.17 -7.80 6.69
C HIS A 129 -1.23 -7.69 5.47
N ILE A 130 -0.36 -6.65 5.43
CA ILE A 130 0.55 -6.41 4.30
C ILE A 130 1.47 -7.61 4.03
N PRO A 131 2.16 -8.21 5.03
CA PRO A 131 3.10 -9.30 4.76
C PRO A 131 2.44 -10.51 4.11
N GLU A 132 1.28 -10.89 4.61
CA GLU A 132 0.55 -12.05 4.06
C GLU A 132 -0.01 -11.76 2.66
N ALA A 133 -0.66 -10.59 2.48
CA ALA A 133 -1.17 -10.18 1.17
C ALA A 133 -0.05 -10.10 0.13
N LEU A 134 1.11 -9.55 0.50
CA LEU A 134 2.28 -9.49 -0.36
C LEU A 134 2.77 -10.89 -0.73
N THR A 135 2.91 -11.78 0.25
CA THR A 135 3.34 -13.17 0.00
C THR A 135 2.41 -13.88 -0.99
N LYS A 136 1.09 -13.76 -0.80
CA LYS A 136 0.09 -14.35 -1.70
C LYS A 136 0.20 -13.80 -3.13
N VAL A 137 0.36 -12.51 -3.29
CA VAL A 137 0.51 -11.87 -4.61
C VAL A 137 1.83 -12.30 -5.25
N MET A 138 2.92 -12.37 -4.48
CA MET A 138 4.24 -12.75 -4.99
C MET A 138 4.29 -14.23 -5.40
N GLU A 139 3.59 -15.12 -4.71
CA GLU A 139 3.41 -16.52 -5.10
C GLU A 139 2.77 -16.63 -6.50
N LEU A 140 1.75 -15.79 -6.82
CA LEU A 140 1.14 -15.79 -8.15
C LEU A 140 2.10 -15.37 -9.28
N THR A 141 3.14 -14.63 -8.94
CA THR A 141 4.18 -14.19 -9.88
C THR A 141 5.42 -15.08 -9.89
N GLY A 142 5.39 -16.17 -9.10
CA GLY A 142 6.49 -17.13 -9.01
C GLY A 142 7.68 -16.67 -8.19
N ASN A 143 7.52 -15.62 -7.39
CA ASN A 143 8.57 -15.12 -6.50
C ASN A 143 8.44 -15.74 -5.10
N LYS A 144 9.57 -15.90 -4.44
CA LYS A 144 9.69 -16.44 -3.08
C LYS A 144 10.29 -15.37 -2.17
N PRO A 145 10.09 -15.47 -0.83
CA PRO A 145 10.79 -14.65 0.12
C PRO A 145 12.31 -14.64 -0.10
N ASP A 146 12.94 -13.50 0.16
CA ASP A 146 14.37 -13.28 -0.05
C ASP A 146 15.23 -14.03 0.97
N PHE A 147 14.67 -14.29 2.17
CA PHE A 147 15.35 -14.98 3.26
C PHE A 147 14.34 -15.65 4.21
N GLU A 148 14.81 -16.59 5.00
CA GLU A 148 14.03 -17.15 6.12
C GLU A 148 14.06 -16.17 7.30
N PRO A 149 12.88 -15.70 7.77
CA PRO A 149 12.83 -14.74 8.88
C PRO A 149 13.33 -15.39 10.18
N GLN A 150 14.20 -14.69 10.87
CA GLN A 150 14.71 -15.11 12.17
C GLN A 150 13.96 -14.37 13.29
N GLY A 151 12.88 -14.96 13.77
CA GLY A 151 12.06 -14.41 14.84
C GLY A 151 10.71 -13.87 14.35
N SER A 152 9.89 -13.49 15.30
CA SER A 152 8.59 -12.88 15.07
C SER A 152 8.57 -11.46 15.65
N LEU A 153 7.74 -10.58 15.09
CA LEU A 153 7.41 -9.32 15.73
C LEU A 153 6.73 -9.62 17.06
N CYS A 154 7.45 -9.41 18.17
CA CYS A 154 6.84 -9.38 19.47
C CYS A 154 6.12 -8.02 19.59
N LEU A 155 4.82 -8.00 19.33
CA LEU A 155 3.98 -6.87 19.65
C LEU A 155 3.79 -6.89 21.18
N LEU A 156 4.53 -6.04 21.88
CA LEU A 156 4.23 -5.72 23.26
C LEU A 156 2.96 -4.87 23.24
N TYR A 157 1.86 -5.46 23.67
CA TYR A 157 0.61 -4.76 23.99
C TYR A 157 0.68 -4.20 25.40
#